data_085a0d7de751614e54f3a39e5467cdcc
#
_entry.id   085a0d7de751614e54f3a39e5467cdcc
#
_cell.length_a   1.000
_cell.length_b   1.000
_cell.length_c   1.000
_cell.angle_alpha   90.00
_cell.angle_beta   90.00
_cell.angle_gamma   90.00
#
_symmetry.space_group_name_H-M   'P 1'
#
loop_
_entity.id
_entity.type
_entity.pdbx_description
1 polymer ?
#
loop_
_entity_poly.entity_id
_entity_poly.type
_entity_poly.pdbx_seq_one_letter_code
_entity_poly.pdbx_strand_id
1 'polypeptide(L)'
;MKVGRDYLFSLLKHHRLLVKVKRAYHRTTDSHHRFYCHPNKIKDGFKPERPEQLWVADITYLPTYEGNSYVSLITDAYSRKIVGYSVDDNMQTKAVKQAFIRALRERRNQDTLIHHSDRGSQYCSKEYQDLHSRHKVVCSMTDGYDCYQNALAERVNGILKMEYLLRKPKDVAQARKMVAESVEIYNQMRPHTALKYKTPDEVHRAF
;
A
#
# COMPACT_ATOMS: atom_id res chain seq x y z
N MET A 1 19.41 -21.07 24.08
CA MET A 1 20.23 -21.50 22.93
C MET A 1 20.46 -20.28 22.04
N LYS A 2 21.71 -19.85 21.83
CA LYS A 2 22.02 -18.74 20.89
C LYS A 2 22.21 -19.34 19.50
N VAL A 3 21.26 -19.11 18.62
CA VAL A 3 21.31 -19.56 17.23
C VAL A 3 21.82 -18.41 16.36
N GLY A 4 22.93 -18.64 15.63
CA GLY A 4 23.45 -17.67 14.69
C GLY A 4 22.49 -17.46 13.50
N ARG A 5 22.52 -16.25 12.92
CA ARG A 5 21.64 -15.86 11.79
C ARG A 5 21.71 -16.86 10.63
N ASP A 6 22.89 -17.21 10.18
CA ASP A 6 23.08 -18.06 9.00
C ASP A 6 22.59 -19.48 9.22
N TYR A 7 22.81 -20.02 10.43
CA TYR A 7 22.26 -21.32 10.82
C TYR A 7 20.72 -21.29 10.85
N LEU A 8 20.12 -20.22 11.42
CA LEU A 8 18.67 -20.05 11.42
C LEU A 8 18.10 -20.01 10.00
N PHE A 9 18.71 -19.22 9.11
CA PHE A 9 18.27 -19.15 7.72
C PHE A 9 18.42 -20.48 6.98
N SER A 10 19.48 -21.24 7.23
CA SER A 10 19.70 -22.56 6.67
C SER A 10 18.64 -23.55 7.15
N LEU A 11 18.29 -23.50 8.43
CA LEU A 11 17.24 -24.33 9.03
C LEU A 11 15.86 -23.98 8.43
N LEU A 12 15.52 -22.69 8.33
CA LEU A 12 14.26 -22.23 7.73
C LEU A 12 14.18 -22.60 6.25
N LYS A 13 15.30 -22.52 5.51
CA LYS A 13 15.36 -22.95 4.11
C LYS A 13 15.14 -24.47 3.97
N HIS A 14 15.78 -25.26 4.82
CA HIS A 14 15.62 -26.72 4.83
C HIS A 14 14.15 -27.12 5.07
N HIS A 15 13.47 -26.46 6.01
CA HIS A 15 12.06 -26.68 6.32
C HIS A 15 11.09 -25.94 5.41
N ARG A 16 11.55 -25.29 4.34
CA ARG A 16 10.71 -24.52 3.38
C ARG A 16 9.86 -23.41 4.03
N LEU A 17 10.33 -22.85 5.14
CA LEU A 17 9.67 -21.79 5.90
C LEU A 17 10.07 -20.37 5.45
N LEU A 18 10.98 -20.25 4.47
CA LEU A 18 11.30 -18.95 3.88
C LEU A 18 10.26 -18.56 2.84
N VAL A 19 9.89 -17.27 2.85
CA VAL A 19 9.02 -16.67 1.82
C VAL A 19 9.68 -16.79 0.46
N LYS A 20 8.99 -17.38 -0.51
CA LYS A 20 9.49 -17.51 -1.89
C LYS A 20 9.41 -16.16 -2.60
N VAL A 21 10.55 -15.61 -2.99
CA VAL A 21 10.61 -14.39 -3.79
C VAL A 21 10.20 -14.72 -5.23
N LYS A 22 9.00 -14.30 -5.64
CA LYS A 22 8.57 -14.32 -7.04
C LYS A 22 9.06 -13.03 -7.71
N ARG A 23 10.02 -13.13 -8.62
CA ARG A 23 10.45 -12.01 -9.47
C ARG A 23 9.50 -11.93 -10.67
N ALA A 24 8.56 -11.00 -10.64
CA ALA A 24 7.79 -10.61 -11.83
C ALA A 24 7.74 -9.08 -11.85
N TYR A 25 8.41 -8.48 -12.84
CA TYR A 25 8.35 -7.05 -13.10
C TYR A 25 7.21 -6.80 -14.11
N HIS A 26 6.17 -6.11 -13.68
CA HIS A 26 5.20 -5.49 -14.57
C HIS A 26 5.17 -4.00 -14.29
N ARG A 27 5.30 -3.21 -15.35
CA ARG A 27 5.24 -1.75 -15.28
C ARG A 27 3.77 -1.35 -15.11
N THR A 28 3.41 -0.83 -13.94
CA THR A 28 2.04 -0.42 -13.60
C THR A 28 1.83 1.08 -13.72
N THR A 29 2.88 1.86 -13.89
CA THR A 29 2.83 3.33 -13.88
C THR A 29 3.08 3.88 -15.27
N ASP A 30 2.11 4.62 -15.82
CA ASP A 30 2.30 5.52 -16.94
C ASP A 30 2.54 6.93 -16.40
N SER A 31 3.82 7.33 -16.36
CA SER A 31 4.24 8.66 -15.90
C SER A 31 4.47 9.66 -17.05
N HIS A 32 4.28 9.23 -18.32
CA HIS A 32 4.44 10.08 -19.50
C HIS A 32 3.12 10.72 -19.91
N HIS A 33 2.53 11.51 -18.99
CA HIS A 33 1.29 12.24 -19.24
C HIS A 33 1.48 13.75 -19.00
N ARG A 34 0.54 14.57 -19.49
CA ARG A 34 0.56 16.05 -19.37
C ARG A 34 -0.21 16.58 -18.15
N PHE A 35 -0.61 15.72 -17.22
CA PHE A 35 -1.29 16.16 -16.00
C PHE A 35 -0.33 16.86 -15.05
N TYR A 36 -0.87 17.78 -14.25
CA TYR A 36 -0.13 18.43 -13.19
C TYR A 36 0.29 17.43 -12.12
N CYS A 37 1.57 17.45 -11.75
CA CYS A 37 2.12 16.65 -10.66
C CYS A 37 2.42 17.54 -9.47
N HIS A 38 1.93 17.15 -8.29
CA HIS A 38 2.20 17.87 -7.06
C HIS A 38 3.67 17.70 -6.62
N PRO A 39 4.25 18.71 -5.93
CA PRO A 39 5.61 18.61 -5.41
C PRO A 39 5.72 17.52 -4.34
N ASN A 40 6.89 16.94 -4.21
CA ASN A 40 7.20 15.98 -3.14
C ASN A 40 7.31 16.71 -1.79
N LYS A 41 6.37 16.46 -0.90
CA LYS A 41 6.29 17.07 0.43
C LYS A 41 7.01 16.26 1.53
N ILE A 42 7.56 15.09 1.17
CA ILE A 42 8.24 14.20 2.12
C ILE A 42 9.73 13.99 1.83
N LYS A 43 10.27 14.62 0.77
CA LYS A 43 11.66 14.42 0.33
C LYS A 43 12.70 14.87 1.35
N ASP A 44 12.37 15.88 2.16
CA ASP A 44 13.28 16.43 3.16
C ASP A 44 13.27 15.62 4.48
N GLY A 45 12.85 14.34 4.40
CA GLY A 45 12.89 13.42 5.52
C GLY A 45 11.70 13.53 6.47
N PHE A 46 10.55 14.03 6.01
CA PHE A 46 9.33 14.04 6.81
C PHE A 46 9.04 12.64 7.38
N LYS A 47 8.93 12.56 8.69
CA LYS A 47 8.58 11.34 9.41
C LYS A 47 7.30 11.59 10.21
N PRO A 48 6.24 10.80 10.00
CA PRO A 48 5.06 10.92 10.83
C PRO A 48 5.38 10.48 12.27
N GLU A 49 4.87 11.23 13.24
CA GLU A 49 5.02 10.96 14.68
C GLU A 49 3.81 10.22 15.26
N ARG A 50 2.71 10.18 14.51
CA ARG A 50 1.47 9.50 14.86
C ARG A 50 0.70 9.07 13.62
N PRO A 51 -0.32 8.20 13.75
CA PRO A 51 -1.22 7.85 12.65
C PRO A 51 -1.89 9.07 12.01
N GLU A 52 -2.31 8.91 10.76
CA GLU A 52 -3.09 9.88 9.99
C GLU A 52 -2.37 11.21 9.65
N GLN A 53 -1.03 11.24 9.76
CA GLN A 53 -0.21 12.36 9.27
C GLN A 53 0.31 12.13 7.85
N LEU A 54 0.60 10.89 7.48
CA LEU A 54 1.10 10.51 6.16
C LEU A 54 0.49 9.20 5.73
N TRP A 55 -0.22 9.23 4.61
CA TRP A 55 -0.65 8.05 3.87
C TRP A 55 0.17 7.89 2.60
N VAL A 56 0.59 6.69 2.31
CA VAL A 56 1.28 6.31 1.06
C VAL A 56 0.38 5.40 0.24
N ALA A 57 0.31 5.65 -1.06
CA ALA A 57 -0.56 4.92 -1.97
C ALA A 57 0.21 4.33 -3.14
N ASP A 58 -0.22 3.16 -3.58
CA ASP A 58 0.30 2.50 -4.76
C ASP A 58 -0.74 1.56 -5.37
N ILE A 59 -0.61 1.31 -6.68
CA ILE A 59 -1.42 0.36 -7.42
C ILE A 59 -0.56 -0.85 -7.76
N THR A 60 -1.06 -2.02 -7.43
CA THR A 60 -0.42 -3.26 -7.85
C THR A 60 -1.44 -4.14 -8.57
N TYR A 61 -0.99 -5.07 -9.40
CA TYR A 61 -1.91 -6.00 -10.04
C TYR A 61 -1.90 -7.37 -9.37
N LEU A 62 -3.05 -8.03 -9.42
CA LEU A 62 -3.26 -9.39 -8.97
C LEU A 62 -3.84 -10.19 -10.15
N PRO A 63 -3.07 -11.11 -10.78
CA PRO A 63 -3.56 -11.90 -11.89
C PRO A 63 -4.69 -12.83 -11.44
N THR A 64 -5.76 -12.90 -12.23
CA THR A 64 -6.84 -13.89 -12.09
C THR A 64 -6.83 -14.88 -13.26
N TYR A 65 -7.56 -15.97 -13.15
CA TYR A 65 -7.69 -16.91 -14.29
C TYR A 65 -8.43 -16.29 -15.49
N GLU A 66 -9.31 -15.29 -15.23
CA GLU A 66 -10.09 -14.60 -16.26
C GLU A 66 -9.44 -13.30 -16.77
N GLY A 67 -8.23 -12.95 -16.28
CA GLY A 67 -7.52 -11.73 -16.67
C GLY A 67 -6.75 -11.11 -15.54
N ASN A 68 -6.51 -9.81 -15.60
CA ASN A 68 -5.83 -9.07 -14.53
C ASN A 68 -6.84 -8.31 -13.68
N SER A 69 -6.61 -8.29 -12.37
CA SER A 69 -7.22 -7.32 -11.48
C SER A 69 -6.15 -6.39 -10.90
N TYR A 70 -6.57 -5.20 -10.52
CA TYR A 70 -5.71 -4.13 -10.00
C TYR A 70 -6.13 -3.82 -8.57
N VAL A 71 -5.15 -3.78 -7.69
CA VAL A 71 -5.35 -3.53 -6.27
C VAL A 71 -4.75 -2.17 -5.94
N SER A 72 -5.59 -1.22 -5.58
CA SER A 72 -5.16 0.08 -5.06
C SER A 72 -5.11 0.00 -3.54
N LEU A 73 -3.95 0.29 -2.94
CA LEU A 73 -3.75 0.29 -1.50
C LEU A 73 -3.39 1.67 -0.99
N ILE A 74 -3.88 2.02 0.19
CA ILE A 74 -3.47 3.19 0.96
C ILE A 74 -3.02 2.72 2.33
N THR A 75 -1.78 3.04 2.69
CA THR A 75 -1.14 2.60 3.92
C THR A 75 -0.77 3.82 4.77
N ASP A 76 -1.13 3.80 6.03
CA ASP A 76 -0.64 4.77 7.02
C ASP A 76 0.84 4.55 7.28
N ALA A 77 1.65 5.59 7.07
CA ALA A 77 3.10 5.47 7.12
C ALA A 77 3.64 5.29 8.54
N TYR A 78 2.92 5.71 9.56
CA TYR A 78 3.32 5.52 10.95
C TYR A 78 3.01 4.10 11.43
N SER A 79 1.74 3.73 11.38
CA SER A 79 1.26 2.45 11.93
C SER A 79 1.43 1.25 10.99
N ARG A 80 1.73 1.48 9.71
CA ARG A 80 1.76 0.46 8.65
C ARG A 80 0.38 -0.13 8.33
N LYS A 81 -0.68 0.38 8.93
CA LYS A 81 -2.05 -0.08 8.68
C LYS A 81 -2.48 0.23 7.26
N ILE A 82 -3.07 -0.74 6.58
CA ILE A 82 -3.80 -0.50 5.33
C ILE A 82 -5.13 0.13 5.72
N VAL A 83 -5.25 1.44 5.47
CA VAL A 83 -6.43 2.24 5.83
C VAL A 83 -7.46 2.30 4.71
N GLY A 84 -7.06 2.02 3.48
CA GLY A 84 -7.97 1.98 2.34
C GLY A 84 -7.50 1.04 1.26
N TYR A 85 -8.45 0.41 0.57
CA TYR A 85 -8.15 -0.45 -0.57
C TYR A 85 -9.35 -0.56 -1.52
N SER A 86 -9.04 -0.89 -2.76
CA SER A 86 -10.02 -1.23 -3.80
C SER A 86 -9.43 -2.29 -4.74
N VAL A 87 -10.29 -3.13 -5.31
CA VAL A 87 -9.91 -4.12 -6.33
C VAL A 87 -10.84 -3.98 -7.51
N ASP A 88 -10.27 -3.76 -8.70
CA ASP A 88 -11.03 -3.57 -9.93
C ASP A 88 -10.38 -4.32 -11.11
N ASP A 89 -11.11 -4.47 -12.21
CA ASP A 89 -10.65 -5.10 -13.45
C ASP A 89 -9.81 -4.17 -14.34
N ASN A 90 -9.75 -2.89 -13.97
CA ASN A 90 -9.02 -1.86 -14.71
C ASN A 90 -8.32 -0.87 -13.77
N MET A 91 -7.36 -0.09 -14.31
CA MET A 91 -6.61 0.94 -13.59
C MET A 91 -7.23 2.35 -13.73
N GLN A 92 -8.54 2.47 -13.68
CA GLN A 92 -9.19 3.78 -13.76
C GLN A 92 -9.11 4.55 -12.45
N THR A 93 -9.23 5.87 -12.53
CA THR A 93 -9.28 6.79 -11.38
C THR A 93 -10.35 6.39 -10.36
N LYS A 94 -11.44 5.75 -10.80
CA LYS A 94 -12.51 5.26 -9.92
C LYS A 94 -11.99 4.33 -8.83
N ALA A 95 -11.07 3.42 -9.14
CA ALA A 95 -10.52 2.47 -8.17
C ALA A 95 -9.72 3.18 -7.06
N VAL A 96 -8.81 4.09 -7.43
CA VAL A 96 -8.03 4.85 -6.44
C VAL A 96 -8.92 5.77 -5.60
N LYS A 97 -9.99 6.35 -6.20
CA LYS A 97 -10.99 7.15 -5.46
C LYS A 97 -11.72 6.30 -4.42
N GLN A 98 -12.12 5.08 -4.76
CA GLN A 98 -12.79 4.17 -3.82
C GLN A 98 -11.89 3.81 -2.64
N ALA A 99 -10.62 3.49 -2.90
CA ALA A 99 -9.64 3.23 -1.85
C ALA A 99 -9.49 4.44 -0.91
N PHE A 100 -9.40 5.64 -1.48
CA PHE A 100 -9.24 6.88 -0.71
C PHE A 100 -10.51 7.23 0.11
N ILE A 101 -11.69 7.11 -0.47
CA ILE A 101 -12.96 7.31 0.25
C ILE A 101 -13.09 6.32 1.42
N ARG A 102 -12.67 5.07 1.22
CA ARG A 102 -12.67 4.07 2.28
C ARG A 102 -11.74 4.49 3.42
N ALA A 103 -10.51 4.93 3.11
CA ALA A 103 -9.57 5.42 4.10
C ALA A 103 -10.12 6.62 4.88
N LEU A 104 -10.75 7.57 4.20
CA LEU A 104 -11.34 8.76 4.82
C LEU A 104 -12.50 8.44 5.78
N ARG A 105 -13.28 7.37 5.52
CA ARG A 105 -14.39 6.96 6.41
C ARG A 105 -13.91 6.45 7.76
N GLU A 106 -12.72 5.86 7.81
CA GLU A 106 -12.12 5.34 9.05
C GLU A 106 -11.26 6.38 9.77
N ARG A 107 -10.99 7.51 9.12
CA ARG A 107 -10.17 8.58 9.67
C ARG A 107 -10.80 9.21 10.91
N ARG A 108 -10.01 9.35 11.98
CA ARG A 108 -10.50 9.82 13.29
C ARG A 108 -10.15 11.26 13.61
N ASN A 109 -9.00 11.74 13.12
CA ASN A 109 -8.57 13.09 13.40
C ASN A 109 -8.71 14.04 12.20
N GLN A 110 -8.77 15.35 12.46
CA GLN A 110 -8.92 16.40 11.45
C GLN A 110 -7.61 17.15 11.16
N ASP A 111 -6.50 16.65 11.67
CA ASP A 111 -5.19 17.29 11.46
C ASP A 111 -4.74 17.23 10.00
N THR A 112 -3.67 17.95 9.71
CA THR A 112 -3.09 17.93 8.36
C THR A 112 -2.64 16.51 8.00
N LEU A 113 -3.21 15.98 6.93
CA LEU A 113 -2.85 14.69 6.34
C LEU A 113 -2.16 14.92 5.01
N ILE A 114 -0.99 14.32 4.84
CA ILE A 114 -0.29 14.24 3.56
C ILE A 114 -0.64 12.89 2.93
N HIS A 115 -1.10 12.90 1.67
CA HIS A 115 -1.28 11.70 0.86
C HIS A 115 -0.21 11.69 -0.23
N HIS A 116 0.67 10.69 -0.18
CA HIS A 116 1.80 10.54 -1.08
C HIS A 116 1.62 9.35 -2.02
N SER A 117 1.88 9.56 -3.31
CA SER A 117 1.81 8.55 -4.34
C SER A 117 2.93 8.71 -5.38
N ASP A 118 3.04 7.77 -6.30
CA ASP A 118 3.77 7.97 -7.53
C ASP A 118 3.03 8.97 -8.46
N ARG A 119 3.60 9.20 -9.67
CA ARG A 119 3.02 10.07 -10.69
C ARG A 119 2.13 9.32 -11.68
N GLY A 120 1.47 8.26 -11.27
CA GLY A 120 0.50 7.58 -12.11
C GLY A 120 -0.65 8.49 -12.54
N SER A 121 -1.11 8.35 -13.80
CA SER A 121 -2.17 9.19 -14.37
C SER A 121 -3.44 9.19 -13.51
N GLN A 122 -3.73 8.12 -12.80
CA GLN A 122 -4.87 7.98 -11.89
C GLN A 122 -4.78 8.96 -10.72
N TYR A 123 -3.60 9.12 -10.12
CA TYR A 123 -3.34 10.04 -9.01
C TYR A 123 -3.28 11.50 -9.46
N CYS A 124 -2.84 11.74 -10.71
CA CYS A 124 -2.75 13.07 -11.30
C CYS A 124 -4.10 13.56 -11.89
N SER A 125 -5.13 12.70 -11.92
CA SER A 125 -6.43 13.06 -12.48
C SER A 125 -7.11 14.18 -11.68
N LYS A 126 -7.79 15.10 -12.39
CA LYS A 126 -8.51 16.20 -11.76
C LYS A 126 -9.52 15.71 -10.72
N GLU A 127 -10.27 14.66 -11.06
CA GLU A 127 -11.26 14.08 -10.12
C GLU A 127 -10.65 13.61 -8.81
N TYR A 128 -9.44 13.04 -8.85
CA TYR A 128 -8.74 12.58 -7.64
C TYR A 128 -8.22 13.76 -6.83
N GLN A 129 -7.67 14.78 -7.48
CA GLN A 129 -7.18 16.00 -6.83
C GLN A 129 -8.31 16.83 -6.22
N ASP A 130 -9.47 16.93 -6.91
CA ASP A 130 -10.66 17.59 -6.37
C ASP A 130 -11.15 16.91 -5.09
N LEU A 131 -11.06 15.56 -5.02
CA LEU A 131 -11.42 14.81 -3.82
C LEU A 131 -10.48 15.16 -2.64
N HIS A 132 -9.16 15.28 -2.89
CA HIS A 132 -8.20 15.72 -1.87
C HIS A 132 -8.53 17.13 -1.35
N SER A 133 -8.81 18.05 -2.26
CA SER A 133 -9.14 19.43 -1.91
C SER A 133 -10.40 19.52 -1.04
N ARG A 134 -11.46 18.76 -1.38
CA ARG A 134 -12.70 18.70 -0.59
C ARG A 134 -12.47 18.19 0.83
N HIS A 135 -11.55 17.27 1.02
CA HIS A 135 -11.24 16.69 2.34
C HIS A 135 -10.04 17.33 3.03
N LYS A 136 -9.51 18.45 2.48
CA LYS A 136 -8.36 19.18 3.02
C LYS A 136 -7.12 18.30 3.22
N VAL A 137 -6.91 17.34 2.30
CA VAL A 137 -5.74 16.46 2.29
C VAL A 137 -4.68 17.01 1.35
N VAL A 138 -3.45 17.07 1.81
CA VAL A 138 -2.32 17.60 1.05
C VAL A 138 -1.81 16.54 0.07
N CYS A 139 -1.87 16.82 -1.23
CA CYS A 139 -1.28 15.95 -2.24
C CYS A 139 0.25 16.08 -2.24
N SER A 140 0.92 14.95 -2.33
CA SER A 140 2.37 14.82 -2.48
C SER A 140 2.66 13.70 -3.48
N MET A 141 3.65 13.90 -4.35
CA MET A 141 4.04 12.90 -5.36
C MET A 141 5.55 12.74 -5.39
N THR A 142 6.03 11.57 -5.82
CA THR A 142 7.46 11.33 -6.05
C THR A 142 8.05 12.34 -7.03
N ASP A 143 9.37 12.62 -6.95
CA ASP A 143 10.02 13.58 -7.85
C ASP A 143 10.31 13.02 -9.27
N GLY A 144 9.78 11.83 -9.60
CA GLY A 144 9.93 11.19 -10.89
C GLY A 144 10.35 9.73 -10.79
N TYR A 145 11.52 9.36 -11.27
CA TYR A 145 11.94 7.97 -11.43
C TYR A 145 12.50 7.29 -10.17
N ASP A 146 12.54 7.99 -9.04
CA ASP A 146 13.07 7.43 -7.79
C ASP A 146 12.02 6.57 -7.09
N CYS A 147 12.08 5.27 -7.32
CA CYS A 147 11.21 4.27 -6.68
C CYS A 147 11.35 4.23 -5.15
N TYR A 148 12.50 4.66 -4.59
CA TYR A 148 12.69 4.68 -3.14
C TYR A 148 11.78 5.67 -2.43
N GLN A 149 11.27 6.69 -3.14
CA GLN A 149 10.35 7.69 -2.58
C GLN A 149 8.96 7.11 -2.23
N ASN A 150 8.57 5.96 -2.79
CA ASN A 150 7.33 5.24 -2.43
C ASN A 150 7.59 3.82 -1.88
N ALA A 151 8.81 3.56 -1.41
CA ALA A 151 9.26 2.23 -0.99
C ALA A 151 8.37 1.56 0.08
N LEU A 152 7.71 2.36 0.93
CA LEU A 152 6.80 1.80 1.94
C LEU A 152 5.55 1.20 1.30
N ALA A 153 4.92 1.90 0.36
CA ALA A 153 3.74 1.39 -0.33
C ALA A 153 4.08 0.13 -1.15
N GLU A 154 5.20 0.16 -1.88
CA GLU A 154 5.70 -1.01 -2.62
C GLU A 154 5.96 -2.20 -1.69
N ARG A 155 6.55 -1.96 -0.50
CA ARG A 155 6.80 -3.00 0.49
C ARG A 155 5.52 -3.64 0.99
N VAL A 156 4.48 -2.87 1.29
CA VAL A 156 3.20 -3.40 1.76
C VAL A 156 2.53 -4.21 0.66
N ASN A 157 2.54 -3.73 -0.58
CA ASN A 157 2.09 -4.49 -1.75
C ASN A 157 2.83 -5.84 -1.88
N GLY A 158 4.16 -5.81 -1.72
CA GLY A 158 4.99 -7.01 -1.74
C GLY A 158 4.59 -8.01 -0.63
N ILE A 159 4.37 -7.54 0.58
CA ILE A 159 3.94 -8.37 1.72
C ILE A 159 2.60 -9.05 1.41
N LEU A 160 1.59 -8.30 0.97
CA LEU A 160 0.29 -8.88 0.65
C LEU A 160 0.41 -9.96 -0.43
N LYS A 161 1.15 -9.71 -1.49
CA LYS A 161 1.34 -10.67 -2.59
C LYS A 161 2.10 -11.93 -2.17
N MET A 162 3.10 -11.79 -1.32
CA MET A 162 4.03 -12.88 -1.01
C MET A 162 3.64 -13.68 0.22
N GLU A 163 2.88 -13.09 1.14
CA GLU A 163 2.51 -13.74 2.40
C GLU A 163 1.04 -14.15 2.43
N TYR A 164 0.13 -13.43 1.74
CA TYR A 164 -1.32 -13.63 1.84
C TYR A 164 -1.98 -14.04 0.52
N LEU A 165 -1.68 -13.37 -0.59
CA LEU A 165 -2.30 -13.62 -1.89
C LEU A 165 -1.55 -14.72 -2.67
N LEU A 166 -1.34 -15.86 -2.04
CA LEU A 166 -0.51 -16.96 -2.58
C LEU A 166 -1.22 -17.75 -3.68
N ARG A 167 -2.54 -17.75 -3.68
CA ARG A 167 -3.36 -18.44 -4.68
C ARG A 167 -3.85 -17.47 -5.74
N LYS A 168 -3.88 -17.91 -6.98
CA LYS A 168 -4.45 -17.14 -8.07
C LYS A 168 -5.98 -17.17 -7.96
N PRO A 169 -6.69 -16.03 -7.83
CA PRO A 169 -8.15 -16.01 -7.81
C PRO A 169 -8.73 -16.37 -9.18
N LYS A 170 -9.96 -16.87 -9.19
CA LYS A 170 -10.69 -17.20 -10.41
C LYS A 170 -10.98 -15.92 -11.22
N ASP A 171 -11.59 -14.97 -10.59
CA ASP A 171 -12.09 -13.72 -11.17
C ASP A 171 -11.86 -12.54 -10.22
N VAL A 172 -12.31 -11.35 -10.63
CA VAL A 172 -12.21 -10.10 -9.85
C VAL A 172 -13.05 -10.17 -8.56
N ALA A 173 -14.19 -10.87 -8.56
CA ALA A 173 -15.03 -10.99 -7.38
C ALA A 173 -14.33 -11.79 -6.29
N GLN A 174 -13.70 -12.91 -6.66
CA GLN A 174 -12.88 -13.68 -5.74
C GLN A 174 -11.63 -12.90 -5.30
N ALA A 175 -10.99 -12.14 -6.21
CA ALA A 175 -9.87 -11.28 -5.86
C ALA A 175 -10.25 -10.24 -4.80
N ARG A 176 -11.43 -9.59 -4.91
CA ARG A 176 -11.96 -8.65 -3.91
C ARG A 176 -12.09 -9.31 -2.53
N LYS A 177 -12.65 -10.52 -2.48
CA LYS A 177 -12.82 -11.25 -1.22
C LYS A 177 -11.47 -11.61 -0.59
N MET A 178 -10.55 -12.18 -1.38
CA MET A 178 -9.22 -12.54 -0.91
C MET A 178 -8.42 -11.33 -0.41
N VAL A 179 -8.47 -10.19 -1.11
CA VAL A 179 -7.79 -8.96 -0.68
C VAL A 179 -8.41 -8.43 0.61
N ALA A 180 -9.73 -8.46 0.76
CA ALA A 180 -10.41 -8.01 1.98
C ALA A 180 -9.95 -8.83 3.20
N GLU A 181 -9.98 -10.16 3.11
CA GLU A 181 -9.51 -11.06 4.15
C GLU A 181 -8.01 -10.87 4.45
N SER A 182 -7.20 -10.70 3.40
CA SER A 182 -5.75 -10.47 3.55
C SER A 182 -5.44 -9.16 4.27
N VAL A 183 -6.17 -8.08 3.96
CA VAL A 183 -6.01 -6.78 4.62
C VAL A 183 -6.40 -6.87 6.09
N GLU A 184 -7.47 -7.57 6.41
CA GLU A 184 -7.92 -7.77 7.80
C GLU A 184 -6.85 -8.52 8.61
N ILE A 185 -6.39 -9.67 8.11
CA ILE A 185 -5.35 -10.47 8.77
C ILE A 185 -4.05 -9.67 8.90
N TYR A 186 -3.63 -8.97 7.84
CA TYR A 186 -2.44 -8.12 7.86
C TYR A 186 -2.53 -7.05 8.95
N ASN A 187 -3.64 -6.34 9.03
CA ASN A 187 -3.81 -5.26 10.00
C ASN A 187 -3.88 -5.75 11.44
N GLN A 188 -4.59 -6.87 11.69
CA GLN A 188 -4.90 -7.34 13.04
C GLN A 188 -3.88 -8.33 13.60
N MET A 189 -3.21 -9.11 12.74
CA MET A 189 -2.43 -10.26 13.19
C MET A 189 -0.96 -10.23 12.79
N ARG A 190 -0.55 -9.39 11.80
CA ARG A 190 0.82 -9.39 11.34
C ARG A 190 1.73 -8.50 12.22
N PRO A 191 2.69 -9.08 12.97
CA PRO A 191 3.66 -8.28 13.70
C PRO A 191 4.69 -7.66 12.77
N HIS A 192 5.11 -6.43 13.05
CA HIS A 192 6.14 -5.71 12.30
C HIS A 192 7.35 -5.40 13.18
N THR A 193 8.55 -5.74 12.71
CA THR A 193 9.80 -5.41 13.41
C THR A 193 9.94 -3.90 13.65
N ALA A 194 9.58 -3.09 12.63
CA ALA A 194 9.60 -1.62 12.73
C ALA A 194 8.60 -1.06 13.77
N LEU A 195 7.60 -1.84 14.17
CA LEU A 195 6.62 -1.51 15.19
C LEU A 195 6.89 -2.24 16.53
N LYS A 196 8.12 -2.68 16.75
CA LYS A 196 8.52 -3.45 17.95
C LYS A 196 7.65 -4.70 18.12
N TYR A 197 7.40 -5.41 17.01
CA TYR A 197 6.57 -6.62 16.90
C TYR A 197 5.08 -6.43 17.22
N LYS A 198 4.58 -5.19 17.29
CA LYS A 198 3.14 -4.93 17.35
C LYS A 198 2.51 -5.04 15.96
N THR A 199 1.19 -5.25 15.94
CA THR A 199 0.41 -5.24 14.71
C THR A 199 0.09 -3.81 14.27
N PRO A 200 -0.23 -3.58 12.99
CA PRO A 200 -0.66 -2.27 12.50
C PRO A 200 -1.85 -1.70 13.27
N ASP A 201 -2.84 -2.52 13.59
CA ASP A 201 -4.04 -2.10 14.33
C ASP A 201 -3.73 -1.71 15.77
N GLU A 202 -2.86 -2.46 16.48
CA GLU A 202 -2.44 -2.09 17.84
C GLU A 202 -1.77 -0.71 17.88
N VAL A 203 -0.87 -0.43 16.91
CA VAL A 203 -0.19 0.85 16.84
C VAL A 203 -1.12 1.97 16.40
N HIS A 204 -2.03 1.71 15.46
CA HIS A 204 -2.95 2.71 14.93
C HIS A 204 -4.00 3.15 15.97
N ARG A 205 -4.43 2.24 16.84
CA ARG A 205 -5.44 2.51 17.88
C ARG A 205 -4.86 3.10 19.17
N ALA A 206 -3.54 3.10 19.31
CA ALA A 206 -2.87 3.64 20.52
C ALA A 206 -2.89 5.19 20.59
N PHE A 207 -3.46 5.83 19.56
CA PHE A 207 -3.67 7.27 19.41
C PHE A 207 -5.20 7.55 19.15
#